data_7897b1d0772e25b2fa2875457700c4bd
#
_entry.id   7897b1d0772e25b2fa2875457700c4bd
#
_cell.length_a   1.000
_cell.length_b   1.000
_cell.length_c   1.000
_cell.angle_alpha   90.00
_cell.angle_beta   90.00
_cell.angle_gamma   90.00
#
_symmetry.space_group_name_H-M   'P 1'
#
loop_
_entity.id
_entity.type
_entity.pdbx_description
1 polymer ?
#
loop_
_entity_poly.entity_id
_entity_poly.type
_entity_poly.pdbx_seq_one_letter_code
_entity_poly.pdbx_strand_id
1 'polypeptide(L)'
;MDTKHPLKEPIRFGLGEIADEQLTYVVIAARYQNHWVFCRHRERSTWELPGGHIEPGETPLQAAQRELWEETGALKFTLTPICIYQITRYGMVYFAEIEEMGQLPQSEIAEITLVDVPPHDLTYPAPHTKFYDWVQGWRNVQTSSDELWDIYDKDRNFTGRTHRRGDPLATGDYHLTVHVWLQHTDGRFLITKRAPNKGYAGLWECTGGSALTGDDSLTAAVREVKEETGLTVLPENGQVLLSYQGWDWFTDVWMFRQDFPLDAVVLQEGETCDYKWATAQEILAMNAREEMVPFRYLKEFLTGGLDHGKRH
;
A
#
# COMPACT_ATOMS: atom_id res chain seq x y z
N MET A 1 34.60 12.24 -18.74
CA MET A 1 33.52 11.46 -19.36
C MET A 1 33.36 10.19 -18.56
N ASP A 2 32.56 10.24 -17.50
CA ASP A 2 32.31 9.06 -16.66
C ASP A 2 31.21 8.22 -17.32
N THR A 3 31.62 7.10 -17.88
CA THR A 3 30.70 6.08 -18.38
C THR A 3 29.98 5.47 -17.16
N LYS A 4 28.80 5.99 -16.84
CA LYS A 4 27.88 5.40 -15.86
C LYS A 4 27.54 3.97 -16.34
N HIS A 5 28.24 2.96 -15.79
CA HIS A 5 27.70 1.61 -15.81
C HIS A 5 26.37 1.64 -15.04
N PRO A 6 25.27 1.15 -15.64
CA PRO A 6 24.02 1.03 -14.89
C PRO A 6 24.32 0.15 -13.68
N LEU A 7 24.13 0.69 -12.47
CA LEU A 7 24.24 -0.09 -11.25
C LEU A 7 23.28 -1.27 -11.37
N LYS A 8 23.78 -2.47 -11.06
CA LYS A 8 22.96 -3.69 -11.05
C LYS A 8 21.82 -3.52 -10.06
N GLU A 9 20.69 -4.13 -10.34
CA GLU A 9 19.62 -4.23 -9.36
C GLU A 9 20.12 -4.92 -8.08
N PRO A 10 19.75 -4.44 -6.90
CA PRO A 10 20.17 -5.05 -5.64
C PRO A 10 19.48 -6.41 -5.46
N ILE A 11 20.22 -7.38 -4.95
CA ILE A 11 19.69 -8.67 -4.50
C ILE A 11 19.30 -8.50 -3.03
N ARG A 12 18.10 -8.97 -2.66
CA ARG A 12 17.56 -8.89 -1.30
C ARG A 12 17.84 -10.17 -0.52
N PHE A 13 18.20 -10.01 0.76
CA PHE A 13 18.36 -11.06 1.76
C PHE A 13 17.51 -10.75 3.00
N GLY A 14 17.15 -11.77 3.76
CA GLY A 14 16.49 -11.63 5.06
C GLY A 14 17.47 -11.07 6.12
N LEU A 15 16.90 -10.53 7.20
CA LEU A 15 17.70 -10.14 8.36
C LEU A 15 18.35 -11.37 9.00
N GLY A 16 19.63 -11.28 9.33
CA GLY A 16 20.43 -12.38 9.92
C GLY A 16 20.95 -13.42 8.93
N GLU A 17 20.63 -13.35 7.63
CA GLU A 17 21.23 -14.22 6.62
C GLU A 17 22.68 -13.89 6.33
N ILE A 18 23.09 -12.64 6.54
CA ILE A 18 24.45 -12.13 6.40
C ILE A 18 24.86 -11.54 7.75
N ALA A 19 26.06 -11.87 8.23
CA ALA A 19 26.59 -11.36 9.49
C ALA A 19 26.87 -9.85 9.41
N ASP A 20 26.62 -9.12 10.50
CA ASP A 20 26.75 -7.66 10.53
C ASP A 20 28.15 -7.17 10.17
N GLU A 21 29.19 -7.94 10.49
CA GLU A 21 30.59 -7.62 10.18
C GLU A 21 30.91 -7.62 8.67
N GLN A 22 30.03 -8.19 7.86
CA GLN A 22 30.13 -8.21 6.40
C GLN A 22 29.42 -7.02 5.74
N LEU A 23 28.61 -6.29 6.51
CA LEU A 23 27.88 -5.13 6.03
C LEU A 23 28.84 -3.93 5.91
N THR A 24 28.68 -3.16 4.84
CA THR A 24 29.56 -2.03 4.53
C THR A 24 28.78 -0.72 4.47
N TYR A 25 27.47 -0.79 4.19
CA TYR A 25 26.62 0.37 3.96
C TYR A 25 25.29 0.26 4.71
N VAL A 26 24.72 1.43 4.99
CA VAL A 26 23.31 1.57 5.38
C VAL A 26 22.61 2.50 4.42
N VAL A 27 21.34 2.22 4.13
CA VAL A 27 20.44 3.10 3.38
C VAL A 27 19.14 3.23 4.16
N ILE A 28 18.62 4.44 4.27
CA ILE A 28 17.48 4.75 5.11
C ILE A 28 16.37 5.35 4.24
N ALA A 29 15.26 4.65 4.10
CA ALA A 29 14.04 5.25 3.57
C ALA A 29 13.33 5.96 4.73
N ALA A 30 13.44 7.27 4.79
CA ALA A 30 12.96 8.08 5.90
C ALA A 30 11.65 8.79 5.56
N ARG A 31 10.77 8.96 6.57
CA ARG A 31 9.55 9.77 6.47
C ARG A 31 9.51 10.82 7.57
N TYR A 32 8.95 11.97 7.23
CA TYR A 32 8.64 13.06 8.14
C TYR A 32 7.31 13.71 7.75
N GLN A 33 6.37 13.84 8.68
CA GLN A 33 5.04 14.41 8.44
C GLN A 33 4.32 13.77 7.22
N ASN A 34 4.37 12.44 7.12
CA ASN A 34 3.81 11.64 6.03
C ASN A 34 4.47 11.80 4.64
N HIS A 35 5.55 12.56 4.50
CA HIS A 35 6.31 12.71 3.26
C HIS A 35 7.63 11.93 3.32
N TRP A 36 8.10 11.46 2.18
CA TRP A 36 9.41 10.84 2.06
C TRP A 36 10.50 11.89 2.06
N VAL A 37 11.59 11.60 2.75
CA VAL A 37 12.76 12.49 2.86
C VAL A 37 13.82 12.00 1.89
N PHE A 38 14.23 12.88 0.98
CA PHE A 38 15.39 12.69 0.12
C PHE A 38 16.39 13.80 0.37
N CYS A 39 17.68 13.46 0.25
CA CYS A 39 18.78 14.40 0.39
C CYS A 39 19.51 14.60 -0.95
N ARG A 40 20.17 15.74 -1.10
CA ARG A 40 20.96 16.07 -2.28
C ARG A 40 22.35 16.55 -1.88
N HIS A 41 23.36 15.80 -2.31
CA HIS A 41 24.75 16.14 -2.11
C HIS A 41 25.13 17.45 -2.84
N ARG A 42 26.00 18.27 -2.23
CA ARG A 42 26.40 19.59 -2.77
C ARG A 42 27.02 19.53 -4.16
N GLU A 43 27.70 18.43 -4.49
CA GLU A 43 28.35 18.21 -5.78
C GLU A 43 27.43 17.55 -6.82
N ARG A 44 26.16 17.28 -6.47
CA ARG A 44 25.20 16.59 -7.34
C ARG A 44 23.96 17.42 -7.58
N SER A 45 23.30 17.17 -8.70
CA SER A 45 21.99 17.74 -9.03
C SER A 45 20.85 16.73 -8.84
N THR A 46 21.15 15.53 -8.35
CA THR A 46 20.25 14.40 -8.24
C THR A 46 19.98 14.05 -6.78
N TRP A 47 18.83 13.43 -6.51
CA TRP A 47 18.37 13.07 -5.18
C TRP A 47 18.76 11.65 -4.80
N GLU A 48 18.91 11.40 -3.49
CA GLU A 48 19.23 10.09 -2.95
C GLU A 48 18.52 9.85 -1.60
N LEU A 49 18.32 8.58 -1.27
CA LEU A 49 17.93 8.20 0.08
C LEU A 49 19.11 8.46 1.02
N PRO A 50 18.88 8.94 2.25
CA PRO A 50 19.94 9.05 3.26
C PRO A 50 20.66 7.74 3.46
N GLY A 51 21.97 7.81 3.68
CA GLY A 51 22.79 6.63 3.96
C GLY A 51 24.26 6.78 3.61
N GLY A 52 25.07 5.88 4.14
CA GLY A 52 26.52 5.91 3.94
C GLY A 52 27.21 4.65 4.42
N HIS A 53 28.51 4.79 4.66
CA HIS A 53 29.37 3.70 5.11
C HIS A 53 29.20 3.42 6.60
N ILE A 54 29.29 2.14 6.96
CA ILE A 54 29.46 1.73 8.36
C ILE A 54 30.94 1.97 8.72
N GLU A 55 31.19 2.83 9.70
CA GLU A 55 32.54 3.16 10.14
C GLU A 55 33.13 2.05 11.03
N PRO A 56 34.49 1.96 11.12
CA PRO A 56 35.11 0.97 11.98
C PRO A 56 34.66 1.08 13.45
N GLY A 57 34.06 0.01 13.96
CA GLY A 57 33.56 -0.07 15.34
C GLY A 57 32.11 0.34 15.50
N GLU A 58 31.43 0.79 14.43
CA GLU A 58 30.00 1.02 14.46
C GLU A 58 29.22 -0.28 14.19
N THR A 59 28.06 -0.40 14.83
CA THR A 59 27.02 -1.34 14.38
C THR A 59 26.25 -0.74 13.21
N PRO A 60 25.57 -1.55 12.38
CA PRO A 60 24.73 -1.03 11.31
C PRO A 60 23.66 -0.02 11.79
N LEU A 61 23.11 -0.24 13.00
CA LEU A 61 22.15 0.68 13.61
C LEU A 61 22.79 2.03 13.99
N GLN A 62 24.00 2.01 14.55
CA GLN A 62 24.71 3.25 14.90
C GLN A 62 25.06 4.06 13.65
N ALA A 63 25.52 3.40 12.58
CA ALA A 63 25.76 4.04 11.29
C ALA A 63 24.46 4.66 10.74
N ALA A 64 23.34 3.93 10.77
CA ALA A 64 22.06 4.45 10.31
C ALA A 64 21.57 5.67 11.13
N GLN A 65 21.78 5.67 12.44
CA GLN A 65 21.46 6.81 13.31
C GLN A 65 22.29 8.05 12.97
N ARG A 66 23.61 7.87 12.78
CA ARG A 66 24.55 8.93 12.41
C ARG A 66 24.21 9.51 11.04
N GLU A 67 24.12 8.66 10.02
CA GLU A 67 23.83 9.09 8.64
C GLU A 67 22.46 9.81 8.53
N LEU A 68 21.43 9.30 9.21
CA LEU A 68 20.12 9.96 9.21
C LEU A 68 20.20 11.37 9.80
N TRP A 69 20.93 11.56 10.90
CA TRP A 69 21.11 12.88 11.49
C TRP A 69 21.99 13.79 10.60
N GLU A 70 23.12 13.31 10.09
CA GLU A 70 24.06 14.09 9.28
C GLU A 70 23.43 14.56 7.97
N GLU A 71 22.60 13.72 7.34
CA GLU A 71 22.04 14.00 6.03
C GLU A 71 20.63 14.60 6.03
N THR A 72 19.92 14.56 7.16
CA THR A 72 18.55 15.11 7.23
C THR A 72 18.34 16.11 8.36
N GLY A 73 19.17 16.08 9.39
CA GLY A 73 18.95 16.87 10.62
C GLY A 73 17.89 16.25 11.55
N ALA A 74 17.54 14.99 11.38
CA ALA A 74 16.58 14.31 12.25
C ALA A 74 17.07 14.25 13.69
N LEU A 75 16.24 14.70 14.65
CA LEU A 75 16.56 14.75 16.08
C LEU A 75 15.86 13.65 16.88
N LYS A 76 14.62 13.35 16.54
CA LYS A 76 13.84 12.29 17.16
C LYS A 76 13.22 11.41 16.10
N PHE A 77 13.50 10.12 16.16
CA PHE A 77 13.08 9.17 15.14
C PHE A 77 13.11 7.73 15.68
N THR A 78 12.39 6.85 14.99
CA THR A 78 12.52 5.40 15.13
C THR A 78 13.20 4.83 13.88
N LEU A 79 14.03 3.80 14.06
CA LEU A 79 14.68 3.06 12.97
C LEU A 79 14.29 1.59 13.05
N THR A 80 13.80 1.05 11.95
CA THR A 80 13.46 -0.37 11.82
C THR A 80 14.28 -0.99 10.70
N PRO A 81 15.08 -2.04 10.95
CA PRO A 81 15.79 -2.76 9.91
C PRO A 81 14.79 -3.54 9.04
N ILE A 82 14.91 -3.45 7.72
CA ILE A 82 13.96 -4.04 6.77
C ILE A 82 14.54 -5.28 6.07
N CYS A 83 15.74 -5.17 5.55
CA CYS A 83 16.41 -6.28 4.86
C CYS A 83 17.89 -5.96 4.65
N ILE A 84 18.65 -6.99 4.28
CA ILE A 84 20.01 -6.85 3.77
C ILE A 84 19.96 -6.84 2.25
N TYR A 85 20.88 -6.13 1.61
CA TYR A 85 21.01 -6.12 0.17
C TYR A 85 22.45 -6.34 -0.28
N GLN A 86 22.62 -6.75 -1.53
CA GLN A 86 23.90 -6.83 -2.21
C GLN A 86 23.83 -6.20 -3.60
N ILE A 87 24.75 -5.28 -3.88
CA ILE A 87 25.04 -4.81 -5.24
C ILE A 87 26.46 -5.27 -5.59
N THR A 88 27.48 -4.62 -5.06
CA THR A 88 28.89 -5.05 -5.09
C THR A 88 29.35 -5.52 -3.71
N ARG A 89 28.80 -4.92 -2.68
CA ARG A 89 29.03 -5.23 -1.27
C ARG A 89 27.68 -5.35 -0.58
N TYR A 90 27.68 -5.88 0.64
CA TYR A 90 26.48 -5.97 1.45
C TYR A 90 26.18 -4.66 2.15
N GLY A 91 24.91 -4.34 2.28
CA GLY A 91 24.41 -3.23 3.07
C GLY A 91 23.06 -3.55 3.67
N MET A 92 22.59 -2.72 4.60
CA MET A 92 21.29 -2.87 5.26
C MET A 92 20.36 -1.71 4.90
N VAL A 93 19.10 -2.03 4.61
CA VAL A 93 18.04 -1.06 4.41
C VAL A 93 17.28 -0.88 5.71
N TYR A 94 17.10 0.37 6.11
CA TYR A 94 16.28 0.78 7.24
C TYR A 94 15.06 1.58 6.77
N PHE A 95 13.99 1.51 7.54
CA PHE A 95 12.91 2.48 7.53
C PHE A 95 13.07 3.40 8.74
N ALA A 96 12.92 4.72 8.53
CA ALA A 96 12.89 5.70 9.59
C ALA A 96 11.56 6.46 9.61
N GLU A 97 10.93 6.56 10.77
CA GLU A 97 9.86 7.53 11.03
C GLU A 97 10.43 8.64 11.88
N ILE A 98 10.48 9.86 11.32
CA ILE A 98 11.04 11.05 11.99
C ILE A 98 9.89 11.80 12.69
N GLU A 99 10.03 12.02 14.00
CA GLU A 99 9.08 12.76 14.80
C GLU A 99 9.48 14.25 14.93
N GLU A 100 10.78 14.51 14.98
CA GLU A 100 11.32 15.86 15.12
C GLU A 100 12.53 16.06 14.21
N MET A 101 12.50 17.15 13.44
CA MET A 101 13.57 17.54 12.52
C MET A 101 14.16 18.86 12.96
N GLY A 102 15.48 18.92 13.08
CA GLY A 102 16.26 20.11 13.40
C GLY A 102 16.77 20.83 12.16
N GLN A 103 17.79 21.65 12.36
CA GLN A 103 18.53 22.26 11.25
C GLN A 103 19.42 21.20 10.60
N LEU A 104 19.50 21.24 9.25
CA LEU A 104 20.44 20.39 8.50
C LEU A 104 21.88 20.71 8.95
N PRO A 105 22.64 19.71 9.42
CA PRO A 105 24.04 19.92 9.83
C PRO A 105 24.90 20.42 8.67
N GLN A 106 26.04 21.05 9.01
CA GLN A 106 27.06 21.34 8.00
C GLN A 106 27.77 20.06 7.58
N SER A 107 27.28 19.44 6.51
CA SER A 107 27.78 18.21 5.92
C SER A 107 27.96 18.38 4.40
N GLU A 108 28.20 17.28 3.69
CA GLU A 108 28.17 17.24 2.23
C GLU A 108 26.76 17.46 1.65
N ILE A 109 25.71 17.42 2.43
CA ILE A 109 24.34 17.63 1.96
C ILE A 109 24.05 19.12 1.78
N ALA A 110 23.50 19.48 0.61
CA ALA A 110 23.09 20.84 0.30
C ALA A 110 21.68 21.15 0.80
N GLU A 111 20.77 20.20 0.62
CA GLU A 111 19.37 20.35 0.98
C GLU A 111 18.68 18.99 1.09
N ILE A 112 17.51 19.01 1.72
CA ILE A 112 16.55 17.91 1.75
C ILE A 112 15.28 18.32 1.05
N THR A 113 14.52 17.34 0.55
CA THR A 113 13.16 17.55 0.01
C THR A 113 12.18 16.57 0.66
N LEU A 114 10.94 17.02 0.82
CA LEU A 114 9.83 16.22 1.30
C LEU A 114 8.87 15.99 0.14
N VAL A 115 8.62 14.73 -0.19
CA VAL A 115 7.84 14.34 -1.38
C VAL A 115 6.89 13.18 -1.08
N ASP A 116 5.82 13.09 -1.84
CA ASP A 116 4.85 11.98 -1.73
C ASP A 116 5.35 10.73 -2.47
N VAL A 117 6.08 10.92 -3.55
CA VAL A 117 6.68 9.87 -4.38
C VAL A 117 8.15 10.19 -4.66
N PRO A 118 9.01 9.17 -4.86
CA PRO A 118 10.43 9.40 -5.17
C PRO A 118 10.64 10.35 -6.35
N PRO A 119 11.64 11.23 -6.28
CA PRO A 119 12.02 12.09 -7.41
C PRO A 119 12.43 11.26 -8.64
N HIS A 120 12.19 11.80 -9.85
CA HIS A 120 12.57 11.14 -11.10
C HIS A 120 14.08 11.11 -11.32
N ASP A 121 14.79 12.12 -10.81
CA ASP A 121 16.22 12.36 -10.98
C ASP A 121 17.04 11.81 -9.81
N LEU A 122 16.88 10.52 -9.52
CA LEU A 122 17.64 9.83 -8.49
C LEU A 122 19.12 9.65 -8.91
N THR A 123 20.04 9.80 -7.94
CA THR A 123 21.49 9.53 -8.11
C THR A 123 21.74 8.07 -8.49
N TYR A 124 20.99 7.16 -7.88
CA TYR A 124 21.06 5.72 -8.09
C TYR A 124 19.68 5.15 -8.39
N PRO A 125 19.12 5.35 -9.61
CA PRO A 125 17.72 5.05 -9.89
C PRO A 125 17.33 3.62 -9.57
N ALA A 126 18.05 2.62 -10.08
CA ALA A 126 17.68 1.22 -9.89
C ALA A 126 17.73 0.77 -8.40
N PRO A 127 18.83 1.00 -7.63
CA PRO A 127 18.85 0.64 -6.22
C PRO A 127 17.83 1.39 -5.38
N HIS A 128 17.75 2.73 -5.50
CA HIS A 128 16.88 3.53 -4.63
C HIS A 128 15.40 3.25 -4.85
N THR A 129 14.98 3.02 -6.10
CA THR A 129 13.60 2.59 -6.38
C THR A 129 13.31 1.24 -5.72
N LYS A 130 14.23 0.26 -5.80
CA LYS A 130 14.04 -1.05 -5.15
C LYS A 130 14.01 -0.95 -3.63
N PHE A 131 14.88 -0.14 -3.02
CA PHE A 131 14.88 0.07 -1.56
C PHE A 131 13.57 0.71 -1.10
N TYR A 132 13.09 1.73 -1.82
CA TYR A 132 11.80 2.34 -1.60
C TYR A 132 10.67 1.31 -1.70
N ASP A 133 10.62 0.52 -2.78
CA ASP A 133 9.59 -0.52 -2.99
C ASP A 133 9.59 -1.56 -1.86
N TRP A 134 10.78 -1.99 -1.38
CA TRP A 134 10.88 -2.96 -0.28
C TRP A 134 10.35 -2.39 1.03
N VAL A 135 10.65 -1.13 1.31
CA VAL A 135 10.16 -0.45 2.51
C VAL A 135 8.66 -0.20 2.42
N GLN A 136 8.14 0.23 1.27
CA GLN A 136 6.70 0.37 1.06
C GLN A 136 5.97 -0.97 1.22
N GLY A 137 6.47 -2.04 0.61
CA GLY A 137 5.91 -3.38 0.78
C GLY A 137 5.89 -3.82 2.25
N TRP A 138 6.97 -3.57 3.00
CA TRP A 138 7.04 -3.85 4.43
C TRP A 138 6.03 -3.00 5.22
N ARG A 139 5.94 -1.69 4.96
CA ARG A 139 4.98 -0.79 5.63
C ARG A 139 3.54 -1.21 5.37
N ASN A 140 3.20 -1.57 4.15
CA ASN A 140 1.86 -2.05 3.80
C ASN A 140 1.49 -3.32 4.57
N VAL A 141 2.45 -4.23 4.78
CA VAL A 141 2.26 -5.41 5.65
C VAL A 141 2.07 -4.99 7.11
N GLN A 142 2.85 -4.02 7.62
CA GLN A 142 2.71 -3.55 9.00
C GLN A 142 1.37 -2.83 9.23
N THR A 143 0.98 -1.92 8.34
CA THR A 143 -0.32 -1.25 8.43
C THR A 143 -1.48 -2.22 8.31
N SER A 144 -1.36 -3.26 7.48
CA SER A 144 -2.34 -4.34 7.41
C SER A 144 -2.27 -5.31 8.59
N SER A 145 -1.11 -5.44 9.26
CA SER A 145 -0.96 -6.35 10.41
C SER A 145 -1.62 -5.84 11.70
N ASP A 146 -1.93 -4.55 11.78
CA ASP A 146 -2.64 -3.97 12.92
C ASP A 146 -4.17 -4.05 12.75
N GLU A 147 -4.64 -4.38 11.54
CA GLU A 147 -6.06 -4.61 11.30
C GLU A 147 -6.52 -5.91 11.96
N LEU A 148 -7.55 -5.80 12.78
CA LEU A 148 -8.24 -6.93 13.38
C LEU A 148 -9.58 -7.13 12.68
N TRP A 149 -9.90 -8.39 12.39
CA TRP A 149 -11.15 -8.83 11.82
C TRP A 149 -11.98 -9.56 12.86
N ASP A 150 -13.28 -9.39 12.82
CA ASP A 150 -14.20 -10.26 13.56
C ASP A 150 -14.31 -11.61 12.86
N ILE A 151 -14.32 -12.70 13.66
CA ILE A 151 -14.39 -14.07 13.17
C ILE A 151 -15.81 -14.61 13.25
N TYR A 152 -16.23 -15.17 12.15
CA TYR A 152 -17.53 -15.81 11.97
C TYR A 152 -17.36 -17.33 11.79
N ASP A 153 -18.38 -18.10 12.15
CA ASP A 153 -18.49 -19.51 11.83
C ASP A 153 -19.04 -19.73 10.39
N LYS A 154 -19.14 -20.99 9.96
CA LYS A 154 -19.66 -21.36 8.62
C LYS A 154 -21.10 -20.91 8.35
N ASP A 155 -21.88 -20.65 9.40
CA ASP A 155 -23.26 -20.20 9.33
C ASP A 155 -23.38 -18.67 9.46
N ARG A 156 -22.21 -17.98 9.40
CA ARG A 156 -22.05 -16.53 9.52
C ARG A 156 -22.48 -15.96 10.87
N ASN A 157 -22.37 -16.74 11.94
CA ASN A 157 -22.53 -16.23 13.29
C ASN A 157 -21.21 -15.70 13.82
N PHE A 158 -21.23 -14.51 14.44
CA PHE A 158 -20.07 -13.94 15.10
C PHE A 158 -19.63 -14.83 16.27
N THR A 159 -18.37 -15.19 16.29
CA THR A 159 -17.82 -16.13 17.29
C THR A 159 -17.35 -15.45 18.58
N GLY A 160 -17.33 -14.12 18.65
CA GLY A 160 -16.74 -13.34 19.74
C GLY A 160 -15.21 -13.29 19.71
N ARG A 161 -14.58 -13.84 18.67
CA ARG A 161 -13.13 -13.83 18.47
C ARG A 161 -12.75 -12.82 17.42
N THR A 162 -11.51 -12.35 17.54
CA THR A 162 -10.86 -11.51 16.54
C THR A 162 -9.64 -12.20 15.96
N HIS A 163 -9.23 -11.79 14.78
CA HIS A 163 -8.08 -12.31 14.07
C HIS A 163 -7.26 -11.16 13.49
N ARG A 164 -5.94 -11.24 13.55
CA ARG A 164 -5.05 -10.24 12.96
C ARG A 164 -4.87 -10.53 11.47
N ARG A 165 -5.07 -9.52 10.63
CA ARG A 165 -4.82 -9.62 9.19
C ARG A 165 -3.39 -10.07 8.90
N GLY A 166 -3.24 -11.06 8.01
CA GLY A 166 -1.94 -11.63 7.62
C GLY A 166 -1.52 -12.86 8.41
N ASP A 167 -2.12 -13.15 9.55
CA ASP A 167 -1.92 -14.43 10.25
C ASP A 167 -2.72 -15.54 9.54
N PRO A 168 -2.32 -16.81 9.65
CA PRO A 168 -3.11 -17.94 9.12
C PRO A 168 -4.47 -18.07 9.82
N LEU A 169 -5.57 -18.04 9.06
CA LEU A 169 -6.89 -18.27 9.58
C LEU A 169 -7.08 -19.75 9.92
N ALA A 170 -7.71 -20.08 11.05
CA ALA A 170 -7.98 -21.45 11.40
C ALA A 170 -9.08 -22.05 10.51
N THR A 171 -9.00 -23.36 10.23
CA THR A 171 -10.01 -24.04 9.42
C THR A 171 -11.40 -23.92 10.07
N GLY A 172 -12.36 -23.44 9.30
CA GLY A 172 -13.73 -23.19 9.76
C GLY A 172 -13.97 -21.80 10.34
N ASP A 173 -12.95 -20.95 10.35
CA ASP A 173 -13.05 -19.53 10.65
C ASP A 173 -13.22 -18.74 9.34
N TYR A 174 -14.08 -17.74 9.40
CA TYR A 174 -14.38 -16.85 8.29
C TYR A 174 -14.31 -15.40 8.73
N HIS A 175 -13.89 -14.52 7.83
CA HIS A 175 -14.00 -13.09 8.04
C HIS A 175 -14.98 -12.46 7.03
N LEU A 176 -15.36 -11.19 7.24
CA LEU A 176 -16.27 -10.47 6.36
C LEU A 176 -15.50 -9.55 5.42
N THR A 177 -15.88 -9.58 4.15
CA THR A 177 -15.40 -8.64 3.12
C THR A 177 -16.56 -7.94 2.45
N VAL A 178 -16.30 -6.80 1.85
CA VAL A 178 -17.27 -6.05 1.07
C VAL A 178 -16.72 -5.72 -0.30
N HIS A 179 -17.56 -5.86 -1.33
CA HIS A 179 -17.36 -5.27 -2.65
C HIS A 179 -18.36 -4.15 -2.83
N VAL A 180 -17.95 -2.96 -3.22
CA VAL A 180 -18.83 -1.79 -3.27
C VAL A 180 -18.82 -1.18 -4.66
N TRP A 181 -19.98 -1.24 -5.31
CA TRP A 181 -20.23 -0.60 -6.59
C TRP A 181 -20.87 0.76 -6.38
N LEU A 182 -20.20 1.81 -6.82
CA LEU A 182 -20.74 3.16 -6.82
C LEU A 182 -21.33 3.47 -8.19
N GLN A 183 -22.63 3.65 -8.27
CA GLN A 183 -23.31 4.01 -9.49
C GLN A 183 -23.78 5.47 -9.44
N HIS A 184 -23.25 6.28 -10.34
CA HIS A 184 -23.72 7.64 -10.57
C HIS A 184 -25.12 7.62 -11.18
N THR A 185 -25.89 8.68 -10.98
CA THR A 185 -27.29 8.79 -11.49
C THR A 185 -27.38 8.75 -13.01
N ASP A 186 -26.29 9.04 -13.73
CA ASP A 186 -26.20 8.88 -15.20
C ASP A 186 -25.98 7.42 -15.65
N GLY A 187 -25.88 6.48 -14.72
CA GLY A 187 -25.75 5.04 -14.97
C GLY A 187 -24.32 4.50 -15.04
N ARG A 188 -23.29 5.35 -14.99
CA ARG A 188 -21.90 4.93 -14.94
C ARG A 188 -21.51 4.44 -13.55
N PHE A 189 -20.53 3.55 -13.51
CA PHE A 189 -19.92 3.01 -12.29
C PHE A 189 -18.53 3.55 -12.10
N LEU A 190 -18.16 3.87 -10.86
CA LEU A 190 -16.77 4.11 -10.50
C LEU A 190 -16.03 2.80 -10.44
N ILE A 191 -14.91 2.72 -11.14
CA ILE A 191 -13.94 1.66 -11.01
C ILE A 191 -12.56 2.25 -10.73
N THR A 192 -11.80 1.56 -9.86
CA THR A 192 -10.46 1.94 -9.47
C THR A 192 -9.44 0.94 -10.01
N LYS A 193 -8.21 1.36 -10.17
CA LYS A 193 -7.13 0.50 -10.65
C LYS A 193 -6.19 0.17 -9.50
N ARG A 194 -5.93 -1.12 -9.30
CA ARG A 194 -5.08 -1.61 -8.21
C ARG A 194 -3.64 -1.15 -8.36
N ALA A 195 -3.07 -0.69 -7.26
CA ALA A 195 -1.68 -0.25 -7.20
C ALA A 195 -0.70 -1.42 -7.50
N PRO A 196 0.52 -1.13 -7.99
CA PRO A 196 1.49 -2.16 -8.41
C PRO A 196 1.93 -3.12 -7.31
N ASN A 197 1.76 -2.75 -6.04
CA ASN A 197 2.13 -3.53 -4.86
C ASN A 197 1.02 -4.47 -4.34
N LYS A 198 -0.14 -4.49 -5.00
CA LYS A 198 -1.32 -5.27 -4.57
C LYS A 198 -1.43 -6.57 -5.38
N GLY A 199 -2.15 -7.56 -4.82
CA GLY A 199 -2.62 -8.69 -5.61
C GLY A 199 -3.47 -8.21 -6.79
N TYR A 200 -3.37 -8.86 -7.96
CA TYR A 200 -4.00 -8.40 -9.21
C TYR A 200 -3.56 -6.99 -9.64
N ALA A 201 -2.28 -6.65 -9.41
CA ALA A 201 -1.70 -5.36 -9.74
C ALA A 201 -2.06 -4.86 -11.14
N GLY A 202 -2.50 -3.61 -11.24
CA GLY A 202 -2.85 -2.99 -12.51
C GLY A 202 -4.20 -3.42 -13.12
N LEU A 203 -4.95 -4.34 -12.49
CA LEU A 203 -6.31 -4.64 -12.90
C LEU A 203 -7.30 -3.63 -12.31
N TRP A 204 -8.43 -3.47 -13.00
CA TRP A 204 -9.52 -2.63 -12.57
C TRP A 204 -10.50 -3.40 -11.66
N GLU A 205 -11.09 -2.72 -10.70
CA GLU A 205 -12.04 -3.31 -9.75
C GLU A 205 -13.10 -2.32 -9.30
N CYS A 206 -14.10 -2.79 -8.57
CA CYS A 206 -14.89 -1.94 -7.68
C CYS A 206 -14.10 -1.71 -6.39
N THR A 207 -14.46 -0.68 -5.63
CA THR A 207 -13.91 -0.46 -4.28
C THR A 207 -14.30 -1.59 -3.33
N GLY A 208 -13.50 -1.84 -2.29
CA GLY A 208 -13.84 -2.84 -1.28
C GLY A 208 -12.66 -3.36 -0.49
N GLY A 209 -12.98 -4.04 0.60
CA GLY A 209 -11.97 -4.58 1.52
C GLY A 209 -12.56 -5.44 2.61
N SER A 210 -11.81 -5.65 3.68
CA SER A 210 -12.23 -6.45 4.83
C SER A 210 -12.91 -5.59 5.89
N ALA A 211 -14.00 -6.10 6.46
CA ALA A 211 -14.59 -5.51 7.65
C ALA A 211 -13.62 -5.60 8.83
N LEU A 212 -13.43 -4.51 9.54
CA LEU A 212 -12.63 -4.45 10.76
C LEU A 212 -13.46 -4.91 11.96
N THR A 213 -12.78 -5.19 13.07
CA THR A 213 -13.43 -5.54 14.33
C THR A 213 -14.47 -4.48 14.73
N GLY A 214 -15.70 -4.92 14.92
CA GLY A 214 -16.85 -4.07 15.25
C GLY A 214 -17.57 -3.46 14.05
N ASP A 215 -17.06 -3.61 12.82
CA ASP A 215 -17.79 -3.21 11.61
C ASP A 215 -18.89 -4.24 11.31
N ASP A 216 -20.08 -3.76 11.05
CA ASP A 216 -21.02 -4.52 10.23
C ASP A 216 -20.72 -4.31 8.74
N SER A 217 -21.42 -5.05 7.89
CA SER A 217 -21.21 -5.01 6.44
C SER A 217 -21.43 -3.62 5.83
N LEU A 218 -22.40 -2.85 6.34
CA LEU A 218 -22.69 -1.50 5.87
C LEU A 218 -21.60 -0.52 6.31
N THR A 219 -21.18 -0.61 7.58
CA THR A 219 -20.11 0.22 8.13
C THR A 219 -18.82 0.00 7.35
N ALA A 220 -18.44 -1.26 7.09
CA ALA A 220 -17.27 -1.59 6.28
C ALA A 220 -17.39 -1.02 4.86
N ALA A 221 -18.54 -1.15 4.20
CA ALA A 221 -18.74 -0.62 2.85
C ALA A 221 -18.60 0.90 2.79
N VAL A 222 -19.16 1.63 3.75
CA VAL A 222 -19.06 3.10 3.83
C VAL A 222 -17.64 3.54 4.11
N ARG A 223 -16.93 2.86 5.01
CA ARG A 223 -15.53 3.14 5.35
C ARG A 223 -14.61 2.94 4.15
N GLU A 224 -14.69 1.78 3.48
CA GLU A 224 -13.85 1.45 2.31
C GLU A 224 -14.05 2.46 1.17
N VAL A 225 -15.31 2.87 0.88
CA VAL A 225 -15.56 3.93 -0.10
C VAL A 225 -14.83 5.21 0.27
N LYS A 226 -14.92 5.61 1.54
CA LYS A 226 -14.28 6.84 2.01
C LYS A 226 -12.76 6.77 1.95
N GLU A 227 -12.18 5.65 2.35
CA GLU A 227 -10.73 5.44 2.38
C GLU A 227 -10.14 5.37 0.97
N GLU A 228 -10.69 4.52 0.08
CA GLU A 228 -10.11 4.28 -1.24
C GLU A 228 -10.41 5.36 -2.27
N THR A 229 -11.55 6.06 -2.14
CA THR A 229 -12.02 7.00 -3.17
C THR A 229 -12.22 8.44 -2.69
N GLY A 230 -12.13 8.69 -1.38
CA GLY A 230 -12.43 9.99 -0.78
C GLY A 230 -13.93 10.39 -0.83
N LEU A 231 -14.76 9.63 -1.54
CA LEU A 231 -16.18 9.93 -1.67
C LEU A 231 -16.95 9.60 -0.37
N THR A 232 -18.10 10.22 -0.21
CA THR A 232 -19.02 9.94 0.90
C THR A 232 -20.31 9.39 0.35
N VAL A 233 -20.69 8.20 0.79
CA VAL A 233 -21.98 7.57 0.47
C VAL A 233 -22.95 7.76 1.62
N LEU A 234 -24.24 7.91 1.29
CA LEU A 234 -25.31 7.92 2.27
C LEU A 234 -25.76 6.47 2.50
N PRO A 235 -25.77 5.97 3.72
CA PRO A 235 -26.14 4.58 4.04
C PRO A 235 -27.49 4.17 3.45
N GLU A 236 -28.48 5.06 3.45
CA GLU A 236 -29.81 4.85 2.89
C GLU A 236 -29.86 4.67 1.38
N ASN A 237 -28.81 5.06 0.66
CA ASN A 237 -28.66 4.85 -0.79
C ASN A 237 -28.00 3.51 -1.14
N GLY A 238 -27.58 2.76 -0.12
CA GLY A 238 -26.91 1.46 -0.25
C GLY A 238 -27.90 0.31 -0.21
N GLN A 239 -27.64 -0.69 -1.03
CA GLN A 239 -28.34 -1.98 -0.97
C GLN A 239 -27.36 -3.13 -1.18
N VAL A 240 -27.54 -4.23 -0.47
CA VAL A 240 -26.82 -5.48 -0.74
C VAL A 240 -27.45 -6.13 -1.97
N LEU A 241 -26.65 -6.37 -3.00
CA LEU A 241 -27.08 -7.05 -4.23
C LEU A 241 -27.06 -8.56 -4.06
N LEU A 242 -25.99 -9.07 -3.44
CA LEU A 242 -25.82 -10.48 -3.13
C LEU A 242 -24.83 -10.65 -1.98
N SER A 243 -24.93 -11.81 -1.32
CA SER A 243 -23.94 -12.29 -0.36
C SER A 243 -23.49 -13.68 -0.75
N TYR A 244 -22.19 -13.95 -0.68
CA TYR A 244 -21.69 -15.29 -0.96
C TYR A 244 -20.54 -15.66 -0.02
N GLN A 245 -20.32 -16.97 0.11
CA GLN A 245 -19.23 -17.53 0.91
C GLN A 245 -18.07 -17.92 0.00
N GLY A 246 -16.87 -17.49 0.37
CA GLY A 246 -15.62 -17.92 -0.21
C GLY A 246 -15.00 -19.09 0.58
N TRP A 247 -13.69 -19.25 0.45
CA TRP A 247 -12.96 -20.33 1.15
C TRP A 247 -12.90 -20.12 2.67
N ASP A 248 -12.57 -18.89 3.10
CA ASP A 248 -12.42 -18.45 4.47
C ASP A 248 -12.97 -17.04 4.71
N TRP A 249 -13.89 -16.58 3.85
CA TRP A 249 -14.54 -15.29 3.96
C TRP A 249 -16.00 -15.33 3.51
N PHE A 250 -16.78 -14.37 3.99
CA PHE A 250 -18.06 -13.99 3.41
C PHE A 250 -17.89 -12.66 2.68
N THR A 251 -18.51 -12.51 1.52
CA THR A 251 -18.53 -11.24 0.80
C THR A 251 -19.95 -10.73 0.65
N ASP A 252 -20.17 -9.48 1.05
CA ASP A 252 -21.37 -8.75 0.70
C ASP A 252 -21.06 -7.79 -0.45
N VAL A 253 -21.82 -7.90 -1.52
CA VAL A 253 -21.72 -7.00 -2.67
C VAL A 253 -22.75 -5.89 -2.53
N TRP A 254 -22.25 -4.70 -2.28
CA TRP A 254 -23.04 -3.48 -2.12
C TRP A 254 -23.13 -2.69 -3.40
N MET A 255 -24.24 -2.00 -3.61
CA MET A 255 -24.40 -0.95 -4.61
C MET A 255 -24.96 0.31 -3.94
N PHE A 256 -24.25 1.42 -4.12
CA PHE A 256 -24.73 2.74 -3.76
C PHE A 256 -25.04 3.51 -5.04
N ARG A 257 -26.27 4.03 -5.14
CA ARG A 257 -26.69 4.87 -6.25
C ARG A 257 -26.94 6.27 -5.75
N GLN A 258 -26.11 7.20 -6.21
CA GLN A 258 -26.18 8.58 -5.74
C GLN A 258 -25.53 9.51 -6.79
N ASP A 259 -25.80 10.81 -6.67
CA ASP A 259 -25.19 11.83 -7.53
C ASP A 259 -23.81 12.20 -6.96
N PHE A 260 -22.78 11.55 -7.51
CA PHE A 260 -21.39 11.78 -7.09
C PHE A 260 -20.75 12.92 -7.89
N PRO A 261 -19.94 13.81 -7.26
CA PRO A 261 -19.07 14.69 -8.03
C PRO A 261 -18.04 13.86 -8.81
N LEU A 262 -18.10 13.90 -10.15
CA LEU A 262 -17.32 13.02 -11.01
C LEU A 262 -15.79 13.28 -10.94
N ASP A 263 -15.40 14.45 -10.47
CA ASP A 263 -14.02 14.91 -10.31
C ASP A 263 -13.52 14.97 -8.85
N ALA A 264 -14.37 14.53 -7.90
CA ALA A 264 -14.06 14.60 -6.47
C ALA A 264 -13.36 13.34 -5.92
N VAL A 265 -12.97 12.40 -6.79
CA VAL A 265 -12.30 11.17 -6.35
C VAL A 265 -10.87 11.50 -5.91
N VAL A 266 -10.54 11.10 -4.69
CA VAL A 266 -9.20 11.18 -4.12
C VAL A 266 -8.75 9.76 -3.79
N LEU A 267 -7.80 9.24 -4.55
CA LEU A 267 -7.33 7.87 -4.39
C LEU A 267 -6.47 7.71 -3.14
N GLN A 268 -6.64 6.57 -2.47
CA GLN A 268 -5.76 6.19 -1.36
C GLN A 268 -4.42 5.72 -1.90
N GLU A 269 -3.35 6.37 -1.46
CA GLU A 269 -1.98 6.02 -1.83
C GLU A 269 -1.64 4.57 -1.42
N GLY A 270 -1.04 3.83 -2.33
CA GLY A 270 -0.63 2.43 -2.09
C GLY A 270 -1.75 1.39 -2.26
N GLU A 271 -3.01 1.80 -2.33
CA GLU A 271 -4.15 0.91 -2.60
C GLU A 271 -4.59 0.99 -4.06
N THR A 272 -4.79 2.20 -4.57
CA THR A 272 -5.27 2.47 -5.92
C THR A 272 -4.36 3.47 -6.64
N CYS A 273 -4.19 3.33 -7.97
CA CYS A 273 -3.32 4.20 -8.75
C CYS A 273 -4.02 4.95 -9.88
N ASP A 274 -5.27 4.63 -10.18
CA ASP A 274 -6.07 5.29 -11.20
C ASP A 274 -7.57 5.06 -10.93
N TYR A 275 -8.44 5.88 -11.52
CA TYR A 275 -9.89 5.68 -11.47
C TYR A 275 -10.56 6.15 -12.76
N LYS A 276 -11.73 5.62 -13.02
CA LYS A 276 -12.64 6.14 -14.06
C LYS A 276 -14.09 5.79 -13.81
N TRP A 277 -14.96 6.59 -14.39
CA TRP A 277 -16.38 6.32 -14.50
C TRP A 277 -16.66 5.58 -15.81
N ALA A 278 -17.14 4.35 -15.74
CA ALA A 278 -17.35 3.47 -16.89
C ALA A 278 -18.78 2.96 -16.93
N THR A 279 -19.29 2.77 -18.15
CA THR A 279 -20.60 2.13 -18.37
C THR A 279 -20.52 0.61 -18.13
N ALA A 280 -21.66 -0.03 -17.87
CA ALA A 280 -21.71 -1.48 -17.74
C ALA A 280 -21.12 -2.20 -18.97
N GLN A 281 -21.34 -1.68 -20.17
CA GLN A 281 -20.84 -2.25 -21.42
C GLN A 281 -19.30 -2.17 -21.50
N GLU A 282 -18.73 -1.02 -21.10
CA GLU A 282 -17.26 -0.85 -21.05
C GLU A 282 -16.63 -1.80 -20.04
N ILE A 283 -17.21 -1.95 -18.84
CA ILE A 283 -16.74 -2.87 -17.80
C ILE A 283 -16.80 -4.31 -18.30
N LEU A 284 -17.88 -4.73 -18.95
CA LEU A 284 -17.98 -6.07 -19.56
C LEU A 284 -16.94 -6.30 -20.65
N ALA A 285 -16.67 -5.30 -21.49
CA ALA A 285 -15.65 -5.37 -22.50
C ALA A 285 -14.23 -5.46 -21.89
N MET A 286 -13.97 -4.76 -20.81
CA MET A 286 -12.70 -4.84 -20.05
C MET A 286 -12.56 -6.21 -19.38
N ASN A 287 -13.63 -6.75 -18.80
CA ASN A 287 -13.63 -8.09 -18.21
C ASN A 287 -13.33 -9.17 -19.26
N ALA A 288 -13.85 -9.02 -20.47
CA ALA A 288 -13.57 -9.94 -21.58
C ALA A 288 -12.10 -9.87 -22.07
N ARG A 289 -11.39 -8.77 -21.80
CA ARG A 289 -9.96 -8.61 -22.09
C ARG A 289 -9.06 -8.91 -20.88
N GLU A 290 -9.63 -9.46 -19.79
CA GLU A 290 -8.91 -9.76 -18.56
C GLU A 290 -8.28 -8.52 -17.89
N GLU A 291 -8.85 -7.35 -18.11
CA GLU A 291 -8.42 -6.09 -17.50
C GLU A 291 -9.09 -5.81 -16.14
N MET A 292 -10.04 -6.67 -15.73
CA MET A 292 -10.75 -6.57 -14.46
C MET A 292 -10.31 -7.66 -13.49
N VAL A 293 -10.37 -7.38 -12.20
CA VAL A 293 -10.33 -8.42 -11.16
C VAL A 293 -11.47 -9.43 -11.44
N PRO A 294 -11.22 -10.74 -11.38
CA PRO A 294 -12.19 -11.76 -11.82
C PRO A 294 -13.34 -11.96 -10.80
N PHE A 295 -14.29 -11.06 -10.77
CA PHE A 295 -15.52 -11.19 -9.96
C PHE A 295 -16.49 -12.18 -10.62
N ARG A 296 -16.78 -13.29 -9.94
CA ARG A 296 -17.67 -14.35 -10.46
C ARG A 296 -19.07 -13.86 -10.82
N TYR A 297 -19.57 -12.86 -10.11
CA TYR A 297 -20.93 -12.28 -10.26
C TYR A 297 -21.00 -11.15 -11.30
N LEU A 298 -19.88 -10.64 -11.80
CA LEU A 298 -19.80 -9.39 -12.56
C LEU A 298 -20.73 -9.36 -13.78
N LYS A 299 -20.74 -10.44 -14.57
CA LYS A 299 -21.57 -10.52 -15.76
C LYS A 299 -23.05 -10.47 -15.43
N GLU A 300 -23.50 -11.28 -14.47
CA GLU A 300 -24.91 -11.34 -14.05
C GLU A 300 -25.34 -10.00 -13.45
N PHE A 301 -24.49 -9.40 -12.63
CA PHE A 301 -24.72 -8.08 -12.06
C PHE A 301 -24.95 -7.02 -13.14
N LEU A 302 -24.02 -6.86 -14.08
CA LEU A 302 -24.07 -5.79 -15.08
C LEU A 302 -25.12 -6.01 -16.18
N THR A 303 -25.60 -7.24 -16.37
CA THR A 303 -26.68 -7.55 -17.32
C THR A 303 -28.09 -7.58 -16.69
N GLY A 304 -28.20 -7.26 -15.37
CA GLY A 304 -29.47 -7.27 -14.66
C GLY A 304 -29.99 -8.68 -14.33
N GLY A 305 -29.13 -9.71 -14.40
CA GLY A 305 -29.49 -11.11 -14.15
C GLY A 305 -29.41 -11.54 -12.68
N LEU A 306 -28.98 -10.66 -11.76
CA LEU A 306 -28.97 -10.99 -10.33
C LEU A 306 -30.40 -11.06 -9.81
N ASP A 307 -30.81 -12.26 -9.42
CA ASP A 307 -32.08 -12.51 -8.75
C ASP A 307 -31.96 -12.04 -7.27
N HIS A 308 -32.61 -10.93 -6.94
CA HIS A 308 -32.56 -10.32 -5.61
C HIS A 308 -33.22 -11.26 -4.59
N GLY A 309 -32.48 -12.21 -4.04
CA GLY A 309 -33.00 -13.10 -3.00
C GLY A 309 -32.35 -14.47 -2.84
N LYS A 310 -31.41 -14.88 -3.65
CA LYS A 310 -30.69 -16.14 -3.45
C LYS A 310 -29.42 -15.92 -2.65
N ARG A 311 -29.41 -16.40 -1.40
CA ARG A 311 -28.15 -16.70 -0.67
C ARG A 311 -27.52 -17.92 -1.36
N HIS A 312 -26.39 -17.75 -1.95
CA HIS A 312 -25.58 -18.85 -2.54
C HIS A 312 -24.44 -19.20 -1.61
#